data_6c5061468b3e3c85229608ccefd98063
#
_entry.id   6c5061468b3e3c85229608ccefd98063
#
_cell.length_a   1.000
_cell.length_b   1.000
_cell.length_c   1.000
_cell.angle_alpha   90.00
_cell.angle_beta   90.00
_cell.angle_gamma   90.00
#
_symmetry.space_group_name_H-M   'P 1'
#
loop_
_entity.id
_entity.type
_entity.pdbx_description
1 polymer ?
#
loop_
_entity_poly.entity_id
_entity_poly.type
_entity_poly.pdbx_seq_one_letter_code
_entity_poly.pdbx_strand_id
1 'polypeptide(L)'
;ECESCKAFNEQRSLNIHELDAASNNSVEEIRALIEKVRIPPQVGRYKVFIIDEVHMLSTAAFNAFLKTLEEPPSYVIFILATTEKHKILPTILSRCQVYDFNRMSVQTIVNHLKFVADKEGYAYEPEALNIIAQKADGGMRDALSIFDQTVSFTGGNLTYKKVIENLNVLDYEYYFRLTDHFLKNEAAQCMLVFNEILEKGFEGSHFITGLAAHLRDLLVSRDAMTLPLLEVSDSIRARYQEQSQRCTPKFLYSAIKMC
;
A
#
# COMPACT_ATOMS: atom_id res chain seq x y z
N GLU A 1 -19.32 2.33 -29.06
CA GLU A 1 -18.33 3.35 -28.68
C GLU A 1 -18.57 4.64 -29.48
N CYS A 2 -18.69 5.78 -28.80
CA CYS A 2 -18.84 7.09 -29.45
C CYS A 2 -17.46 7.61 -29.93
N GLU A 3 -17.45 8.68 -30.73
CA GLU A 3 -16.22 9.27 -31.24
C GLU A 3 -15.25 9.71 -30.14
N SER A 4 -15.76 10.25 -29.03
CA SER A 4 -14.95 10.63 -27.87
C SER A 4 -14.30 9.41 -27.21
N CYS A 5 -15.00 8.25 -27.11
CA CYS A 5 -14.42 7.03 -26.56
C CYS A 5 -13.30 6.47 -27.47
N LYS A 6 -13.49 6.53 -28.78
CA LYS A 6 -12.46 6.09 -29.73
C LYS A 6 -11.22 6.98 -29.64
N ALA A 7 -11.41 8.32 -29.61
CA ALA A 7 -10.31 9.27 -29.48
C ALA A 7 -9.54 9.08 -28.16
N PHE A 8 -10.23 8.72 -27.08
CA PHE A 8 -9.60 8.43 -25.79
C PHE A 8 -8.76 7.14 -25.85
N ASN A 9 -9.34 6.05 -26.36
CA ASN A 9 -8.65 4.76 -26.47
C ASN A 9 -7.41 4.84 -27.39
N GLU A 10 -7.45 5.72 -28.40
CA GLU A 10 -6.33 6.00 -29.30
C GLU A 10 -5.37 7.07 -28.79
N GLN A 11 -5.52 7.52 -27.54
CA GLN A 11 -4.72 8.58 -26.90
C GLN A 11 -4.68 9.91 -27.69
N ARG A 12 -5.75 10.20 -28.44
CA ARG A 12 -5.91 11.42 -29.25
C ARG A 12 -6.95 12.38 -28.69
N SER A 13 -7.41 12.16 -27.44
CA SER A 13 -8.42 13.02 -26.84
C SER A 13 -7.82 14.38 -26.49
N LEU A 14 -8.42 15.44 -27.06
CA LEU A 14 -8.10 16.84 -26.73
C LEU A 14 -8.91 17.36 -25.52
N ASN A 15 -9.77 16.52 -24.95
CA ASN A 15 -10.67 16.90 -23.86
C ASN A 15 -10.22 16.37 -22.49
N ILE A 16 -9.27 15.45 -22.44
CA ILE A 16 -8.75 14.90 -21.19
C ILE A 16 -7.28 15.31 -21.08
N HIS A 17 -6.98 16.02 -20.02
CA HIS A 17 -5.63 16.50 -19.72
C HIS A 17 -5.22 15.96 -18.36
N GLU A 18 -4.10 15.26 -18.33
CA GLU A 18 -3.49 14.75 -17.12
C GLU A 18 -2.22 15.56 -16.82
N LEU A 19 -2.06 15.97 -15.58
CA LEU A 19 -0.90 16.69 -15.05
C LEU A 19 -0.46 16.01 -13.75
N ASP A 20 0.79 15.59 -13.68
CA ASP A 20 1.43 15.18 -12.45
C ASP A 20 2.06 16.41 -11.78
N ALA A 21 1.53 16.84 -10.63
CA ALA A 21 2.04 18.00 -9.91
C ALA A 21 3.40 17.75 -9.23
N ALA A 22 3.82 16.50 -9.07
CA ALA A 22 5.16 16.21 -8.56
C ALA A 22 6.25 16.65 -9.56
N SER A 23 5.97 16.44 -10.86
CA SER A 23 6.88 16.81 -11.96
C SER A 23 6.63 18.22 -12.50
N ASN A 24 5.39 18.75 -12.34
CA ASN A 24 4.92 20.01 -12.93
C ASN A 24 4.28 20.90 -11.86
N ASN A 25 5.09 21.50 -10.99
CA ASN A 25 4.61 22.26 -9.82
C ASN A 25 4.76 23.78 -9.92
N SER A 26 5.23 24.28 -11.06
CA SER A 26 5.50 25.71 -11.26
C SER A 26 4.23 26.53 -11.56
N VAL A 27 4.32 27.83 -11.31
CA VAL A 27 3.23 28.78 -11.63
C VAL A 27 2.98 28.86 -13.13
N GLU A 28 4.04 28.75 -13.94
CA GLU A 28 4.00 28.82 -15.40
C GLU A 28 3.21 27.65 -15.98
N GLU A 29 3.39 26.46 -15.47
CA GLU A 29 2.66 25.25 -15.90
C GLU A 29 1.18 25.33 -15.55
N ILE A 30 0.85 25.81 -14.35
CA ILE A 30 -0.55 26.05 -13.96
C ILE A 30 -1.19 27.14 -14.78
N ARG A 31 -0.47 28.22 -15.14
CA ARG A 31 -0.98 29.24 -16.07
C ARG A 31 -1.25 28.67 -17.46
N ALA A 32 -0.35 27.84 -17.98
CA ALA A 32 -0.55 27.16 -19.26
C ALA A 32 -1.77 26.21 -19.21
N LEU A 33 -2.01 25.54 -18.09
CA LEU A 33 -3.20 24.73 -17.86
C LEU A 33 -4.46 25.61 -17.85
N ILE A 34 -4.46 26.75 -17.15
CA ILE A 34 -5.58 27.71 -17.10
C ILE A 34 -5.93 28.22 -18.48
N GLU A 35 -4.96 28.50 -19.35
CA GLU A 35 -5.24 28.90 -20.74
C GLU A 35 -5.94 27.77 -21.51
N LYS A 36 -5.55 26.50 -21.30
CA LYS A 36 -6.25 25.36 -21.90
C LYS A 36 -7.68 25.19 -21.35
N VAL A 37 -7.94 25.58 -20.11
CA VAL A 37 -9.27 25.53 -19.48
C VAL A 37 -10.23 26.49 -20.18
N ARG A 38 -9.75 27.63 -20.63
CA ARG A 38 -10.58 28.65 -21.30
C ARG A 38 -11.09 28.25 -22.69
N ILE A 39 -10.48 27.22 -23.29
CA ILE A 39 -10.86 26.74 -24.62
C ILE A 39 -11.95 25.66 -24.45
N PRO A 40 -13.16 25.87 -24.98
CA PRO A 40 -14.24 24.89 -24.91
C PRO A 40 -13.88 23.58 -25.64
N PRO A 41 -14.51 22.44 -25.28
CA PRO A 41 -14.33 21.20 -26.01
C PRO A 41 -14.85 21.34 -27.45
N GLN A 42 -14.08 20.80 -28.41
CA GLN A 42 -14.49 20.77 -29.83
C GLN A 42 -15.45 19.60 -30.11
N VAL A 43 -15.28 18.50 -29.42
CA VAL A 43 -16.10 17.29 -29.51
C VAL A 43 -16.50 16.86 -28.11
N GLY A 44 -17.79 16.55 -27.93
CA GLY A 44 -18.29 16.15 -26.61
C GLY A 44 -18.74 17.35 -25.76
N ARG A 45 -19.16 17.04 -24.53
CA ARG A 45 -19.83 18.02 -23.64
C ARG A 45 -18.87 18.60 -22.60
N TYR A 46 -17.88 17.82 -22.17
CA TYR A 46 -17.02 18.19 -21.07
C TYR A 46 -15.54 18.11 -21.45
N LYS A 47 -14.74 18.94 -20.79
CA LYS A 47 -13.29 18.90 -20.77
C LYS A 47 -12.82 18.58 -19.36
N VAL A 48 -11.98 17.56 -19.21
CA VAL A 48 -11.58 17.01 -17.92
C VAL A 48 -10.10 17.28 -17.69
N PHE A 49 -9.78 17.81 -16.51
CA PHE A 49 -8.42 18.04 -16.07
C PHE A 49 -8.17 17.18 -14.82
N ILE A 50 -7.24 16.24 -14.92
CA ILE A 50 -6.82 15.38 -13.83
C ILE A 50 -5.46 15.90 -13.34
N ILE A 51 -5.39 16.29 -12.07
CA ILE A 51 -4.15 16.76 -11.44
C ILE A 51 -3.79 15.76 -10.35
N ASP A 52 -2.77 14.96 -10.62
CA ASP A 52 -2.27 13.99 -9.67
C ASP A 52 -1.27 14.63 -8.71
N GLU A 53 -1.21 14.10 -7.48
CA GLU A 53 -0.39 14.61 -6.37
C GLU A 53 -0.49 16.14 -6.18
N VAL A 54 -1.73 16.65 -6.26
CA VAL A 54 -2.01 18.10 -6.28
C VAL A 54 -1.41 18.84 -5.07
N HIS A 55 -1.13 18.16 -3.95
CA HIS A 55 -0.47 18.73 -2.78
C HIS A 55 1.00 19.15 -3.04
N MET A 56 1.59 18.68 -4.14
CA MET A 56 2.97 19.04 -4.54
C MET A 56 3.05 20.38 -5.26
N LEU A 57 1.93 20.99 -5.66
CA LEU A 57 1.92 22.32 -6.25
C LEU A 57 2.50 23.35 -5.29
N SER A 58 3.32 24.27 -5.81
CA SER A 58 3.81 25.40 -5.03
C SER A 58 2.65 26.28 -4.55
N THR A 59 2.83 26.98 -3.43
CA THR A 59 1.80 27.91 -2.90
C THR A 59 1.38 28.95 -3.93
N ALA A 60 2.32 29.44 -4.74
CA ALA A 60 2.06 30.41 -5.79
C ALA A 60 1.25 29.80 -6.96
N ALA A 61 1.51 28.53 -7.31
CA ALA A 61 0.75 27.79 -8.32
C ALA A 61 -0.69 27.53 -7.82
N PHE A 62 -0.85 27.12 -6.56
CA PHE A 62 -2.17 26.97 -5.95
C PHE A 62 -2.97 28.27 -5.99
N ASN A 63 -2.38 29.39 -5.58
CA ASN A 63 -3.04 30.70 -5.60
C ASN A 63 -3.47 31.13 -7.01
N ALA A 64 -2.66 30.84 -8.02
CA ALA A 64 -3.02 31.10 -9.42
C ALA A 64 -4.21 30.24 -9.87
N PHE A 65 -4.33 29.03 -9.35
CA PHE A 65 -5.37 28.07 -9.71
C PHE A 65 -6.70 28.32 -8.98
N LEU A 66 -6.67 28.89 -7.76
CA LEU A 66 -7.85 29.14 -6.91
C LEU A 66 -8.99 29.82 -7.66
N LYS A 67 -8.70 30.89 -8.40
CA LYS A 67 -9.74 31.66 -9.14
C LYS A 67 -10.48 30.76 -10.15
N THR A 68 -9.76 29.87 -10.83
CA THR A 68 -10.36 28.96 -11.82
C THR A 68 -11.17 27.85 -11.15
N LEU A 69 -10.78 27.43 -9.94
CA LEU A 69 -11.53 26.46 -9.13
C LEU A 69 -12.77 27.07 -8.47
N GLU A 70 -12.75 28.38 -8.20
CA GLU A 70 -13.91 29.10 -7.63
C GLU A 70 -15.04 29.24 -8.64
N GLU A 71 -14.71 29.58 -9.88
CA GLU A 71 -15.66 29.78 -10.95
C GLU A 71 -15.26 29.03 -12.23
N PRO A 72 -15.33 27.67 -12.20
CA PRO A 72 -14.96 26.88 -13.35
C PRO A 72 -15.97 27.05 -14.47
N PRO A 73 -15.55 27.10 -15.76
CA PRO A 73 -16.49 27.06 -16.88
C PRO A 73 -17.40 25.83 -16.81
N SER A 74 -18.65 25.94 -17.17
CA SER A 74 -19.68 24.89 -17.06
C SER A 74 -19.35 23.58 -17.81
N TYR A 75 -18.44 23.65 -18.76
CA TYR A 75 -17.94 22.49 -19.53
C TYR A 75 -16.67 21.88 -18.96
N VAL A 76 -16.15 22.36 -17.83
CA VAL A 76 -14.88 21.84 -17.22
C VAL A 76 -15.17 21.03 -15.99
N ILE A 77 -14.48 19.90 -15.88
CA ILE A 77 -14.44 19.05 -14.69
C ILE A 77 -12.99 18.96 -14.22
N PHE A 78 -12.72 19.31 -12.97
CA PHE A 78 -11.44 19.07 -12.32
C PHE A 78 -11.51 17.83 -11.44
N ILE A 79 -10.51 16.96 -11.57
CA ILE A 79 -10.28 15.81 -10.69
C ILE A 79 -8.92 16.05 -10.04
N LEU A 80 -8.93 16.30 -8.73
CA LEU A 80 -7.73 16.53 -7.94
C LEU A 80 -7.43 15.28 -7.13
N ALA A 81 -6.33 14.61 -7.40
CA ALA A 81 -5.89 13.44 -6.67
C ALA A 81 -4.75 13.80 -5.71
N THR A 82 -4.76 13.22 -4.52
CA THR A 82 -3.71 13.43 -3.51
C THR A 82 -3.63 12.27 -2.52
N THR A 83 -2.43 11.94 -2.12
CA THR A 83 -2.17 11.03 -1.00
C THR A 83 -2.21 11.77 0.36
N GLU A 84 -2.12 13.11 0.37
CA GLU A 84 -2.00 13.92 1.57
C GLU A 84 -3.09 15.02 1.63
N LYS A 85 -4.34 14.60 1.86
CA LYS A 85 -5.49 15.50 1.97
C LYS A 85 -5.29 16.67 2.95
N HIS A 86 -4.56 16.43 4.04
CA HIS A 86 -4.30 17.45 5.07
C HIS A 86 -3.43 18.62 4.61
N LYS A 87 -2.67 18.44 3.51
CA LYS A 87 -1.89 19.51 2.88
C LYS A 87 -2.69 20.39 1.91
N ILE A 88 -3.91 19.97 1.56
CA ILE A 88 -4.77 20.75 0.67
C ILE A 88 -5.43 21.88 1.43
N LEU A 89 -5.39 23.09 0.85
CA LEU A 89 -6.00 24.28 1.44
C LEU A 89 -7.51 24.07 1.70
N PRO A 90 -8.01 24.44 2.88
CA PRO A 90 -9.44 24.33 3.21
C PRO A 90 -10.36 25.08 2.20
N THR A 91 -9.85 26.15 1.61
CA THR A 91 -10.54 26.93 0.56
C THR A 91 -10.81 26.11 -0.70
N ILE A 92 -9.94 25.12 -1.04
CA ILE A 92 -10.14 24.20 -2.16
C ILE A 92 -11.10 23.08 -1.74
N LEU A 93 -10.85 22.46 -0.57
CA LEU A 93 -11.70 21.37 -0.08
C LEU A 93 -13.16 21.75 0.04
N SER A 94 -13.45 23.02 0.44
CA SER A 94 -14.82 23.52 0.55
C SER A 94 -15.57 23.66 -0.79
N ARG A 95 -14.84 23.61 -1.91
CA ARG A 95 -15.39 23.73 -3.28
C ARG A 95 -15.36 22.43 -4.06
N CYS A 96 -14.79 21.38 -3.46
CA CYS A 96 -14.67 20.07 -4.09
C CYS A 96 -15.61 19.06 -3.41
N GLN A 97 -16.15 18.15 -4.20
CA GLN A 97 -16.72 16.92 -3.64
C GLN A 97 -15.56 15.99 -3.29
N VAL A 98 -15.46 15.63 -2.02
CA VAL A 98 -14.35 14.81 -1.52
C VAL A 98 -14.75 13.35 -1.53
N TYR A 99 -13.88 12.51 -2.11
CA TYR A 99 -13.96 11.05 -2.10
C TYR A 99 -12.73 10.51 -1.41
N ASP A 100 -12.93 9.83 -0.28
CA ASP A 100 -11.83 9.17 0.44
C ASP A 100 -11.73 7.72 0.00
N PHE A 101 -10.55 7.32 -0.50
CA PHE A 101 -10.21 5.96 -0.89
C PHE A 101 -9.40 5.31 0.24
N ASN A 102 -9.90 4.20 0.77
CA ASN A 102 -9.20 3.43 1.78
C ASN A 102 -8.14 2.52 1.16
N ARG A 103 -7.15 2.14 1.97
CA ARG A 103 -6.21 1.07 1.62
C ARG A 103 -6.98 -0.23 1.37
N MET A 104 -6.51 -1.01 0.42
CA MET A 104 -7.09 -2.32 0.15
C MET A 104 -6.68 -3.30 1.25
N SER A 105 -7.61 -4.18 1.66
CA SER A 105 -7.27 -5.24 2.62
C SER A 105 -6.29 -6.24 2.02
N VAL A 106 -5.45 -6.84 2.85
CA VAL A 106 -4.53 -7.91 2.44
C VAL A 106 -5.28 -9.02 1.70
N GLN A 107 -6.47 -9.42 2.19
CA GLN A 107 -7.28 -10.45 1.53
C GLN A 107 -7.74 -10.05 0.13
N THR A 108 -8.10 -8.79 -0.09
CA THR A 108 -8.49 -8.28 -1.42
C THR A 108 -7.32 -8.34 -2.38
N ILE A 109 -6.13 -7.93 -1.95
CA ILE A 109 -4.90 -8.00 -2.74
C ILE A 109 -4.54 -9.46 -3.05
N VAL A 110 -4.56 -10.35 -2.05
CA VAL A 110 -4.30 -11.79 -2.26
C VAL A 110 -5.23 -12.40 -3.29
N ASN A 111 -6.54 -12.08 -3.23
CA ASN A 111 -7.50 -12.59 -4.20
C ASN A 111 -7.20 -12.11 -5.62
N HIS A 112 -6.76 -10.87 -5.77
CA HIS A 112 -6.38 -10.34 -7.08
C HIS A 112 -5.07 -10.96 -7.59
N LEU A 113 -4.07 -11.12 -6.72
CA LEU A 113 -2.82 -11.80 -7.10
C LEU A 113 -3.04 -13.26 -7.49
N LYS A 114 -3.95 -13.99 -6.82
CA LYS A 114 -4.39 -15.33 -7.23
C LYS A 114 -4.97 -15.33 -8.64
N PHE A 115 -5.89 -14.40 -8.91
CA PHE A 115 -6.51 -14.28 -10.23
C PHE A 115 -5.46 -14.03 -11.32
N VAL A 116 -4.46 -13.18 -11.06
CA VAL A 116 -3.37 -12.91 -12.01
C VAL A 116 -2.50 -14.15 -12.18
N ALA A 117 -2.07 -14.79 -11.08
CA ALA A 117 -1.24 -16.01 -11.13
C ALA A 117 -1.92 -17.14 -11.90
N ASP A 118 -3.22 -17.37 -11.65
CA ASP A 118 -4.01 -18.40 -12.34
C ASP A 118 -4.12 -18.10 -13.85
N LYS A 119 -4.30 -16.83 -14.23
CA LYS A 119 -4.37 -16.43 -15.66
C LYS A 119 -3.05 -16.58 -16.41
N GLU A 120 -1.95 -16.24 -15.74
CA GLU A 120 -0.60 -16.30 -16.32
C GLU A 120 0.02 -17.71 -16.18
N GLY A 121 -0.65 -18.63 -15.44
CA GLY A 121 -0.20 -20.02 -15.27
C GLY A 121 0.97 -20.19 -14.30
N TYR A 122 1.14 -19.29 -13.34
CA TYR A 122 2.17 -19.39 -12.31
C TYR A 122 1.72 -20.28 -11.15
N ALA A 123 2.65 -21.12 -10.66
CA ALA A 123 2.44 -21.90 -9.44
C ALA A 123 2.74 -21.05 -8.20
N TYR A 124 1.89 -21.11 -7.18
CA TYR A 124 2.06 -20.32 -5.96
C TYR A 124 1.60 -21.04 -4.71
N GLU A 125 2.23 -20.72 -3.59
CA GLU A 125 1.74 -21.05 -2.26
C GLU A 125 0.91 -19.87 -1.72
N PRO A 126 -0.25 -20.10 -1.05
CA PRO A 126 -1.08 -19.03 -0.51
C PRO A 126 -0.33 -18.09 0.43
N GLU A 127 0.59 -18.63 1.23
CA GLU A 127 1.45 -17.90 2.15
C GLU A 127 2.38 -16.92 1.41
N ALA A 128 2.89 -17.31 0.24
CA ALA A 128 3.73 -16.47 -0.60
C ALA A 128 2.99 -15.22 -1.07
N LEU A 129 1.75 -15.37 -1.56
CA LEU A 129 0.91 -14.25 -1.98
C LEU A 129 0.51 -13.34 -0.80
N ASN A 130 0.33 -13.93 0.38
CA ASN A 130 0.03 -13.16 1.60
C ASN A 130 1.19 -12.23 1.97
N ILE A 131 2.45 -12.71 1.92
CA ILE A 131 3.64 -11.87 2.16
C ILE A 131 3.75 -10.73 1.16
N ILE A 132 3.50 -10.98 -0.12
CA ILE A 132 3.50 -9.93 -1.16
C ILE A 132 2.42 -8.88 -0.84
N ALA A 133 1.21 -9.32 -0.48
CA ALA A 133 0.10 -8.43 -0.17
C ALA A 133 0.36 -7.58 1.10
N GLN A 134 0.96 -8.16 2.13
CA GLN A 134 1.37 -7.41 3.33
C GLN A 134 2.44 -6.36 3.01
N LYS A 135 3.45 -6.73 2.20
CA LYS A 135 4.54 -5.83 1.82
C LYS A 135 4.05 -4.64 0.99
N ALA A 136 2.96 -4.81 0.24
CA ALA A 136 2.35 -3.77 -0.59
C ALA A 136 1.54 -2.73 0.21
N ASP A 137 1.31 -2.96 1.51
CA ASP A 137 0.68 -2.01 2.45
C ASP A 137 -0.62 -1.35 1.91
N GLY A 138 -1.47 -2.15 1.26
CA GLY A 138 -2.76 -1.70 0.72
C GLY A 138 -2.72 -1.08 -0.67
N GLY A 139 -1.56 -1.02 -1.33
CA GLY A 139 -1.38 -0.52 -2.71
C GLY A 139 -1.43 -1.65 -3.74
N MET A 140 -2.44 -1.67 -4.64
CA MET A 140 -2.51 -2.70 -5.69
C MET A 140 -1.38 -2.58 -6.70
N ARG A 141 -0.98 -1.37 -7.07
CA ARG A 141 0.15 -1.13 -7.98
C ARG A 141 1.44 -1.71 -7.41
N ASP A 142 1.71 -1.45 -6.13
CA ASP A 142 2.89 -1.97 -5.46
C ASP A 142 2.82 -3.49 -5.33
N ALA A 143 1.65 -4.05 -5.02
CA ALA A 143 1.44 -5.49 -4.97
C ALA A 143 1.77 -6.19 -6.30
N LEU A 144 1.30 -5.64 -7.42
CA LEU A 144 1.58 -6.17 -8.75
C LEU A 144 3.05 -6.01 -9.13
N SER A 145 3.67 -4.87 -8.80
CA SER A 145 5.11 -4.64 -9.04
C SER A 145 5.99 -5.63 -8.26
N ILE A 146 5.68 -5.85 -6.97
CA ILE A 146 6.35 -6.84 -6.13
C ILE A 146 6.12 -8.26 -6.65
N PHE A 147 4.90 -8.56 -7.10
CA PHE A 147 4.56 -9.84 -7.68
C PHE A 147 5.38 -10.13 -8.94
N ASP A 148 5.45 -9.21 -9.90
CA ASP A 148 6.23 -9.34 -11.12
C ASP A 148 7.73 -9.54 -10.85
N GLN A 149 8.28 -8.75 -9.92
CA GLN A 149 9.66 -8.91 -9.45
C GLN A 149 9.88 -10.32 -8.88
N THR A 150 8.96 -10.79 -8.05
CA THR A 150 9.06 -12.08 -7.39
C THR A 150 8.89 -13.24 -8.39
N VAL A 151 7.97 -13.13 -9.35
CA VAL A 151 7.81 -14.10 -10.45
C VAL A 151 9.11 -14.22 -11.24
N SER A 152 9.72 -13.09 -11.59
CA SER A 152 10.99 -13.05 -12.34
C SER A 152 12.12 -13.74 -11.56
N PHE A 153 12.22 -13.50 -10.25
CA PHE A 153 13.22 -14.11 -9.38
C PHE A 153 13.02 -15.63 -9.20
N THR A 154 11.75 -16.06 -9.05
CA THR A 154 11.42 -17.46 -8.72
C THR A 154 11.29 -18.36 -9.94
N GLY A 155 11.28 -17.78 -11.15
CA GLY A 155 11.03 -18.49 -12.40
C GLY A 155 9.59 -19.03 -12.51
N GLY A 156 8.61 -18.30 -11.98
CA GLY A 156 7.18 -18.63 -12.05
C GLY A 156 6.68 -19.63 -11.00
N ASN A 157 7.53 -20.00 -10.02
CA ASN A 157 7.12 -20.86 -8.90
C ASN A 157 7.31 -20.12 -7.56
N LEU A 158 6.23 -19.49 -7.11
CA LEU A 158 6.21 -18.63 -5.92
C LEU A 158 6.01 -19.48 -4.65
N THR A 159 7.10 -20.08 -4.16
CA THR A 159 7.09 -20.72 -2.83
C THR A 159 7.33 -19.67 -1.74
N TYR A 160 6.76 -19.89 -0.57
CA TYR A 160 6.94 -19.00 0.60
C TYR A 160 8.42 -18.69 0.86
N LYS A 161 9.28 -19.72 0.87
CA LYS A 161 10.70 -19.58 1.13
C LYS A 161 11.42 -18.67 0.13
N LYS A 162 11.15 -18.83 -1.17
CA LYS A 162 11.77 -18.00 -2.21
C LYS A 162 11.27 -16.55 -2.15
N VAL A 163 9.99 -16.35 -1.79
CA VAL A 163 9.39 -15.02 -1.67
C VAL A 163 9.98 -14.25 -0.50
N ILE A 164 10.08 -14.84 0.68
CA ILE A 164 10.71 -14.17 1.85
C ILE A 164 12.18 -13.86 1.60
N GLU A 165 12.92 -14.74 0.91
CA GLU A 165 14.30 -14.50 0.48
C GLU A 165 14.40 -13.32 -0.48
N ASN A 166 13.61 -13.29 -1.54
CA ASN A 166 13.60 -12.21 -2.54
C ASN A 166 13.22 -10.85 -1.93
N LEU A 167 12.21 -10.83 -1.06
CA LEU A 167 11.71 -9.60 -0.45
C LEU A 167 12.47 -9.18 0.83
N ASN A 168 13.49 -9.94 1.20
CA ASN A 168 14.25 -9.76 2.44
C ASN A 168 13.33 -9.61 3.66
N VAL A 169 12.37 -10.54 3.80
CA VAL A 169 11.42 -10.61 4.91
C VAL A 169 11.89 -11.68 5.88
N LEU A 170 11.96 -11.36 7.16
CA LEU A 170 12.31 -12.34 8.18
C LEU A 170 11.17 -13.33 8.37
N ASP A 171 11.47 -14.63 8.33
CA ASP A 171 10.50 -15.70 8.50
C ASP A 171 9.82 -15.64 9.87
N TYR A 172 8.50 -15.81 9.89
CA TYR A 172 7.71 -15.91 11.13
C TYR A 172 8.26 -16.96 12.10
N GLU A 173 8.92 -18.01 11.59
CA GLU A 173 9.51 -19.08 12.39
C GLU A 173 10.47 -18.55 13.45
N TYR A 174 11.28 -17.53 13.13
CA TYR A 174 12.21 -16.91 14.08
C TYR A 174 11.48 -16.29 15.28
N TYR A 175 10.38 -15.59 15.01
CA TYR A 175 9.60 -14.95 16.07
C TYR A 175 8.87 -15.97 16.94
N PHE A 176 8.32 -17.03 16.34
CA PHE A 176 7.70 -18.13 17.08
C PHE A 176 8.71 -18.86 17.98
N ARG A 177 9.88 -19.22 17.45
CA ARG A 177 10.97 -19.85 18.20
C ARG A 177 11.44 -18.96 19.35
N LEU A 178 11.67 -17.67 19.08
CA LEU A 178 12.13 -16.71 20.08
C LEU A 178 11.12 -16.56 21.22
N THR A 179 9.83 -16.45 20.89
CA THR A 179 8.76 -16.37 21.91
C THR A 179 8.70 -17.64 22.77
N ASP A 180 8.87 -18.81 22.17
CA ASP A 180 8.96 -20.07 22.92
C ASP A 180 10.15 -20.10 23.88
N HIS A 181 11.32 -19.60 23.48
CA HIS A 181 12.48 -19.46 24.36
C HIS A 181 12.26 -18.45 25.47
N PHE A 182 11.56 -17.32 25.19
CA PHE A 182 11.17 -16.35 26.23
C PHE A 182 10.29 -17.00 27.30
N LEU A 183 9.29 -17.78 26.88
CA LEU A 183 8.38 -18.47 27.82
C LEU A 183 9.08 -19.51 28.69
N LYS A 184 10.19 -20.08 28.19
CA LYS A 184 11.02 -21.05 28.93
C LYS A 184 12.15 -20.39 29.74
N ASN A 185 12.33 -19.06 29.65
CA ASN A 185 13.45 -18.32 30.23
C ASN A 185 14.82 -18.78 29.71
N GLU A 186 14.92 -19.19 28.45
CA GLU A 186 16.13 -19.71 27.82
C GLU A 186 16.94 -18.57 27.16
N ALA A 187 17.51 -17.66 27.95
CA ALA A 187 18.18 -16.46 27.45
C ALA A 187 19.32 -16.77 26.45
N ALA A 188 20.11 -17.81 26.70
CA ALA A 188 21.20 -18.23 25.79
C ALA A 188 20.67 -18.62 24.41
N GLN A 189 19.53 -19.32 24.32
CA GLN A 189 18.92 -19.70 23.06
C GLN A 189 18.38 -18.49 22.32
N CYS A 190 17.81 -17.50 23.04
CA CYS A 190 17.38 -16.24 22.43
C CYS A 190 18.55 -15.49 21.77
N MET A 191 19.72 -15.45 22.41
CA MET A 191 20.92 -14.82 21.85
C MET A 191 21.42 -15.56 20.60
N LEU A 192 21.38 -16.90 20.59
CA LEU A 192 21.74 -17.69 19.42
C LEU A 192 20.80 -17.47 18.23
N VAL A 193 19.49 -17.44 18.48
CA VAL A 193 18.49 -17.12 17.44
C VAL A 193 18.72 -15.73 16.88
N PHE A 194 19.00 -14.74 17.73
CA PHE A 194 19.29 -13.38 17.30
C PHE A 194 20.57 -13.30 16.46
N ASN A 195 21.64 -14.01 16.87
CA ASN A 195 22.87 -14.08 16.08
C ASN A 195 22.64 -14.71 14.71
N GLU A 196 21.84 -15.80 14.63
CA GLU A 196 21.46 -16.42 13.35
C GLU A 196 20.76 -15.42 12.41
N ILE A 197 19.92 -14.54 12.95
CA ILE A 197 19.24 -13.49 12.19
C ILE A 197 20.23 -12.46 11.66
N LEU A 198 21.18 -12.00 12.48
CA LEU A 198 22.24 -11.06 12.08
C LEU A 198 23.18 -11.66 11.01
N GLU A 199 23.55 -12.93 11.13
CA GLU A 199 24.37 -13.65 10.14
C GLU A 199 23.68 -13.75 8.77
N LYS A 200 22.35 -13.74 8.72
CA LYS A 200 21.56 -13.67 7.48
C LYS A 200 21.46 -12.26 6.90
N GLY A 201 22.07 -11.25 7.51
CA GLY A 201 22.11 -9.88 7.03
C GLY A 201 20.91 -9.01 7.40
N PHE A 202 20.06 -9.45 8.32
CA PHE A 202 18.95 -8.62 8.80
C PHE A 202 19.42 -7.59 9.83
N GLU A 203 18.91 -6.37 9.73
CA GLU A 203 19.19 -5.32 10.70
C GLU A 203 18.41 -5.52 12.01
N GLY A 204 19.07 -5.21 13.14
CA GLY A 204 18.45 -5.34 14.47
C GLY A 204 17.19 -4.47 14.63
N SER A 205 17.13 -3.31 14.00
CA SER A 205 15.95 -2.42 13.98
C SER A 205 14.73 -3.08 13.33
N HIS A 206 14.91 -3.71 12.18
CA HIS A 206 13.86 -4.45 11.48
C HIS A 206 13.41 -5.67 12.30
N PHE A 207 14.35 -6.35 12.93
CA PHE A 207 14.03 -7.47 13.81
C PHE A 207 13.17 -7.05 15.00
N ILE A 208 13.51 -5.96 15.70
CA ILE A 208 12.74 -5.47 16.86
C ILE A 208 11.34 -5.02 16.43
N THR A 209 11.22 -4.29 15.33
CA THR A 209 9.92 -3.89 14.79
C THR A 209 9.04 -5.11 14.45
N GLY A 210 9.63 -6.12 13.82
CA GLY A 210 8.94 -7.38 13.52
C GLY A 210 8.56 -8.17 14.77
N LEU A 211 9.41 -8.18 15.79
CA LEU A 211 9.12 -8.80 17.09
C LEU A 211 7.96 -8.10 17.80
N ALA A 212 7.94 -6.77 17.80
CA ALA A 212 6.82 -5.99 18.35
C ALA A 212 5.49 -6.30 17.65
N ALA A 213 5.52 -6.39 16.31
CA ALA A 213 4.36 -6.78 15.51
C ALA A 213 3.90 -8.21 15.85
N HIS A 214 4.84 -9.17 15.95
CA HIS A 214 4.53 -10.56 16.33
C HIS A 214 3.89 -10.67 17.73
N LEU A 215 4.43 -9.95 18.71
CA LEU A 215 3.86 -9.92 20.07
C LEU A 215 2.46 -9.28 20.11
N ARG A 216 2.23 -8.23 19.31
CA ARG A 216 0.90 -7.64 19.11
C ARG A 216 -0.06 -8.66 18.50
N ASP A 217 0.37 -9.38 17.50
CA ASP A 217 -0.45 -10.37 16.80
C ASP A 217 -0.78 -11.56 17.71
N LEU A 218 0.15 -11.97 18.59
CA LEU A 218 -0.15 -12.93 19.66
C LEU A 218 -1.23 -12.40 20.62
N LEU A 219 -1.20 -11.11 20.98
CA LEU A 219 -2.22 -10.50 21.83
C LEU A 219 -3.59 -10.48 21.15
N VAL A 220 -3.62 -10.08 19.87
CA VAL A 220 -4.84 -10.06 19.02
C VAL A 220 -5.43 -11.47 18.86
N SER A 221 -4.57 -12.50 18.76
CA SER A 221 -5.01 -13.88 18.54
C SER A 221 -5.59 -14.57 19.78
N ARG A 222 -5.56 -13.92 20.94
CA ARG A 222 -6.09 -14.50 22.18
C ARG A 222 -7.61 -14.52 22.24
N ASP A 223 -8.27 -13.58 21.57
CA ASP A 223 -9.72 -13.42 21.57
C ASP A 223 -10.28 -13.69 20.17
N ALA A 224 -11.33 -14.49 20.11
CA ALA A 224 -12.02 -14.80 18.85
C ALA A 224 -12.60 -13.55 18.18
N MET A 225 -12.99 -12.52 18.94
CA MET A 225 -13.52 -11.27 18.40
C MET A 225 -12.46 -10.44 17.66
N THR A 226 -11.20 -10.52 18.10
CA THR A 226 -10.09 -9.76 17.50
C THR A 226 -9.33 -10.55 16.43
N LEU A 227 -9.55 -11.85 16.34
CA LEU A 227 -8.92 -12.74 15.37
C LEU A 227 -9.05 -12.28 13.89
N PRO A 228 -10.20 -11.71 13.46
CA PRO A 228 -10.31 -11.17 12.09
C PRO A 228 -9.39 -9.99 11.77
N LEU A 229 -8.81 -9.34 12.79
CA LEU A 229 -7.83 -8.27 12.63
C LEU A 229 -6.43 -8.80 12.25
N LEU A 230 -6.23 -10.11 12.32
CA LEU A 230 -4.96 -10.75 11.98
C LEU A 230 -4.90 -11.00 10.47
N GLU A 231 -4.10 -10.23 9.78
CA GLU A 231 -3.95 -10.26 8.32
C GLU A 231 -2.88 -11.26 7.87
N VAL A 232 -3.01 -12.52 8.26
CA VAL A 232 -2.11 -13.62 7.91
C VAL A 232 -2.86 -14.78 7.29
N SER A 233 -2.15 -15.74 6.67
CA SER A 233 -2.74 -16.97 6.15
C SER A 233 -3.34 -17.83 7.27
N ASP A 234 -4.26 -18.73 6.90
CA ASP A 234 -4.96 -19.58 7.88
C ASP A 234 -4.00 -20.51 8.63
N SER A 235 -2.94 -20.98 7.97
CA SER A 235 -1.89 -21.81 8.58
C SER A 235 -1.12 -21.05 9.67
N ILE A 236 -0.72 -19.81 9.38
CA ILE A 236 -0.02 -18.94 10.32
C ILE A 236 -0.97 -18.50 11.44
N ARG A 237 -2.23 -18.22 11.13
CA ARG A 237 -3.27 -17.87 12.12
C ARG A 237 -3.46 -18.96 13.16
N ALA A 238 -3.50 -20.22 12.75
CA ALA A 238 -3.61 -21.36 13.69
C ALA A 238 -2.42 -21.41 14.64
N ARG A 239 -1.20 -21.15 14.16
CA ARG A 239 0.01 -21.10 15.00
C ARG A 239 -0.03 -19.94 16.00
N TYR A 240 -0.49 -18.77 15.58
CA TYR A 240 -0.68 -17.64 16.49
C TYR A 240 -1.68 -17.96 17.59
N GLN A 241 -2.81 -18.59 17.27
CA GLN A 241 -3.80 -19.00 18.26
C GLN A 241 -3.19 -19.99 19.27
N GLU A 242 -2.47 -21.01 18.81
CA GLU A 242 -1.83 -21.98 19.69
C GLU A 242 -0.81 -21.33 20.63
N GLN A 243 0.14 -20.54 20.10
CA GLN A 243 1.17 -19.92 20.93
C GLN A 243 0.58 -18.84 21.86
N SER A 244 -0.45 -18.12 21.43
CA SER A 244 -1.10 -17.07 22.23
C SER A 244 -1.70 -17.59 23.53
N GLN A 245 -2.20 -18.84 23.56
CA GLN A 245 -2.75 -19.46 24.76
C GLN A 245 -1.69 -19.72 25.83
N ARG A 246 -0.43 -19.90 25.41
CA ARG A 246 0.73 -20.08 26.31
C ARG A 246 1.30 -18.76 26.83
N CYS A 247 0.97 -17.64 26.19
CA CYS A 247 1.45 -16.31 26.58
C CYS A 247 0.45 -15.66 27.55
N THR A 248 0.92 -15.11 28.68
CA THR A 248 0.07 -14.29 29.54
C THR A 248 -0.08 -12.87 28.98
N PRO A 249 -1.24 -12.20 29.12
CA PRO A 249 -1.39 -10.80 28.68
C PRO A 249 -0.34 -9.88 29.31
N LYS A 250 -0.01 -10.09 30.60
CA LYS A 250 1.01 -9.30 31.28
C LYS A 250 2.38 -9.42 30.63
N PHE A 251 2.76 -10.64 30.22
CA PHE A 251 4.01 -10.85 29.48
C PHE A 251 4.00 -10.10 28.16
N LEU A 252 2.93 -10.25 27.34
CA LEU A 252 2.84 -9.62 26.03
C LEU A 252 2.88 -8.08 26.14
N TYR A 253 2.12 -7.47 27.05
CA TYR A 253 2.16 -6.02 27.27
C TYR A 253 3.55 -5.53 27.70
N SER A 254 4.23 -6.27 28.61
CA SER A 254 5.56 -5.90 29.06
C SER A 254 6.59 -6.04 27.95
N ALA A 255 6.52 -7.08 27.15
CA ALA A 255 7.44 -7.33 26.04
C ALA A 255 7.27 -6.29 24.93
N ILE A 256 6.02 -5.98 24.51
CA ILE A 256 5.74 -4.93 23.51
C ILE A 256 6.28 -3.57 23.97
N LYS A 257 6.17 -3.25 25.27
CA LYS A 257 6.67 -1.98 25.80
C LYS A 257 8.20 -1.86 25.77
N MET A 258 8.90 -2.99 25.73
CA MET A 258 10.38 -3.02 25.70
C MET A 258 10.92 -2.98 24.25
N CYS A 259 10.13 -3.38 23.23
CA CYS A 259 10.47 -3.22 21.84
C CYS A 259 10.24 -1.78 21.36
#